data_8446d3e9718fa34055a76f6660b33647
#
_entry.id   8446d3e9718fa34055a76f6660b33647
#
_cell.length_a   1.000
_cell.length_b   1.000
_cell.length_c   1.000
_cell.angle_alpha   90.00
_cell.angle_beta   90.00
_cell.angle_gamma   90.00
#
_symmetry.space_group_name_H-M   'P 1'
#
loop_
_entity.id
_entity.type
_entity.pdbx_description
1 polymer ?
#
loop_
_entity_poly.entity_id
_entity_poly.type
_entity_poly.pdbx_seq_one_letter_code
_entity_poly.pdbx_strand_id
1 'polypeptide(L)'
;MAEGETLVAKGETPVAVLPGAAPADVGMCPQRTERLLSVLRSEVARQRLPGAVAVIARHGRLALCEAVGALDPAAGTPMTPDAIFRIYSMTKPVVSVAALMLMEQGELLLSDPVARYLPEYGKQEVAHMVDGAVQLQRVRQPATVQDLLRHTAGLTYEFMGSSPVQRQYAQARISSLERSNAAFSQELSALPLMFEPSTHWEYSRATDVLGRVIEVLSGQTLGEFLHSRIFVPLGMRETGFFVPPDKHARIAEPFARDPDGGVQMRVIDVRQPVALESGGGGLTSTAMDYARFLQFMLNRGELGGVRLLGSRMVDFMTADHLEDIPVFSPASRALLSPGHGFGLGVAVRRALGMASMPGSPGSYHWGGRAGTTFFVDPAEDLFAILMLQAPNQREHYRLLFRNLVYAALDD
;
A
#
# COMPACT_ATOMS: atom_id res chain seq x y z
N MET A 1 45.28 16.03 35.51
CA MET A 1 45.24 15.06 34.41
C MET A 1 43.87 14.46 34.47
N ALA A 2 42.99 14.89 33.60
CA ALA A 2 41.66 14.37 33.44
C ALA A 2 41.62 13.70 32.05
N GLU A 3 41.47 12.39 32.05
CA GLU A 3 41.34 11.58 30.85
C GLU A 3 39.99 11.87 30.18
N GLY A 4 40.06 12.31 28.94
CA GLY A 4 38.86 12.50 28.12
C GLY A 4 38.30 11.17 27.65
N GLU A 5 37.16 10.77 28.16
CA GLU A 5 36.37 9.72 27.57
C GLU A 5 35.77 10.19 26.23
N THR A 6 36.34 9.67 25.17
CA THR A 6 35.80 9.81 23.84
C THR A 6 34.49 9.01 23.77
N LEU A 7 33.34 9.69 23.68
CA LEU A 7 32.04 9.10 23.37
C LEU A 7 32.12 8.48 21.98
N VAL A 8 32.34 7.15 21.95
CA VAL A 8 32.14 6.34 20.73
C VAL A 8 30.66 6.37 20.38
N ALA A 9 30.32 6.91 19.23
CA ALA A 9 28.99 6.85 18.66
C ALA A 9 28.53 5.38 18.63
N LYS A 10 27.39 5.10 19.28
CA LYS A 10 26.76 3.76 19.26
C LYS A 10 26.49 3.40 17.82
N GLY A 11 27.11 2.32 17.36
CA GLY A 11 27.10 1.86 15.99
C GLY A 11 25.68 1.67 15.45
N GLU A 12 25.48 2.13 14.23
CA GLU A 12 24.30 1.80 13.43
C GLU A 12 24.22 0.28 13.32
N THR A 13 23.11 -0.29 13.76
CA THR A 13 22.83 -1.74 13.58
C THR A 13 22.90 -2.03 12.08
N PRO A 14 23.69 -3.01 11.61
CA PRO A 14 23.76 -3.34 10.18
C PRO A 14 22.34 -3.71 9.72
N VAL A 15 21.78 -2.91 8.84
CA VAL A 15 20.47 -3.22 8.24
C VAL A 15 20.64 -4.48 7.41
N ALA A 16 19.85 -5.51 7.69
CA ALA A 16 19.89 -6.78 6.96
C ALA A 16 19.65 -6.50 5.47
N VAL A 17 20.68 -6.73 4.66
CA VAL A 17 20.57 -6.73 3.21
C VAL A 17 20.09 -8.12 2.82
N LEU A 18 19.02 -8.19 2.00
CA LEU A 18 18.60 -9.47 1.42
C LEU A 18 19.74 -9.99 0.52
N PRO A 19 20.32 -11.18 0.81
CA PRO A 19 21.42 -11.69 0.02
C PRO A 19 20.95 -12.06 -1.39
N GLY A 20 21.74 -11.75 -2.41
CA GLY A 20 21.49 -12.19 -3.78
C GLY A 20 21.62 -13.71 -3.95
N ALA A 21 20.89 -14.27 -4.89
CA ALA A 21 20.99 -15.67 -5.30
C ALA A 21 20.79 -15.82 -6.82
N ALA A 22 21.39 -16.83 -7.43
CA ALA A 22 20.95 -17.21 -8.76
C ALA A 22 19.51 -17.76 -8.68
N PRO A 23 18.65 -17.53 -9.68
CA PRO A 23 17.28 -18.05 -9.67
C PRO A 23 17.20 -19.55 -9.36
N ALA A 24 18.08 -20.37 -9.94
CA ALA A 24 18.13 -21.81 -9.70
C ALA A 24 18.41 -22.18 -8.23
N ASP A 25 19.18 -21.35 -7.50
CA ASP A 25 19.53 -21.62 -6.10
C ASP A 25 18.34 -21.43 -5.13
N VAL A 26 17.25 -20.87 -5.63
CA VAL A 26 16.01 -20.62 -4.87
C VAL A 26 14.79 -21.27 -5.55
N GLY A 27 15.00 -22.30 -6.36
CA GLY A 27 13.93 -23.06 -7.00
C GLY A 27 13.15 -22.24 -8.04
N MET A 28 13.86 -21.40 -8.80
CA MET A 28 13.28 -20.65 -9.93
C MET A 28 14.01 -21.00 -11.22
N CYS A 29 13.28 -21.21 -12.30
CA CYS A 29 13.82 -21.50 -13.64
C CYS A 29 14.49 -20.25 -14.23
N PRO A 30 15.83 -20.26 -14.48
CA PRO A 30 16.54 -19.09 -15.02
C PRO A 30 15.97 -18.61 -16.37
N GLN A 31 15.61 -19.54 -17.26
CA GLN A 31 15.08 -19.22 -18.58
C GLN A 31 13.70 -18.54 -18.50
N ARG A 32 12.86 -18.93 -17.52
CA ARG A 32 11.53 -18.32 -17.30
C ARG A 32 11.65 -16.98 -16.58
N THR A 33 12.64 -16.83 -15.69
CA THR A 33 12.98 -15.55 -15.07
C THR A 33 13.48 -14.55 -16.12
N GLU A 34 14.37 -14.96 -17.05
CA GLU A 34 14.80 -14.11 -18.16
C GLU A 34 13.66 -13.80 -19.13
N ARG A 35 12.72 -14.72 -19.34
CA ARG A 35 11.50 -14.46 -20.13
C ARG A 35 10.67 -13.33 -19.54
N LEU A 36 10.54 -13.25 -18.20
CA LEU A 36 9.85 -12.15 -17.52
C LEU A 36 10.49 -10.81 -17.90
N LEU A 37 11.82 -10.70 -17.81
CA LEU A 37 12.54 -9.48 -18.19
C LEU A 37 12.40 -9.17 -19.68
N SER A 38 12.47 -10.18 -20.54
CA SER A 38 12.29 -10.03 -21.98
C SER A 38 10.91 -9.50 -22.34
N VAL A 39 9.86 -9.95 -21.65
CA VAL A 39 8.49 -9.42 -21.82
C VAL A 39 8.42 -7.97 -21.41
N LEU A 40 8.95 -7.59 -20.25
CA LEU A 40 8.96 -6.18 -19.82
C LEU A 40 9.75 -5.29 -20.78
N ARG A 41 10.93 -5.73 -21.25
CA ARG A 41 11.73 -5.01 -22.26
C ARG A 41 10.97 -4.86 -23.59
N SER A 42 10.19 -5.86 -23.98
CA SER A 42 9.34 -5.79 -25.17
C SER A 42 8.23 -4.75 -25.03
N GLU A 43 7.59 -4.66 -23.85
CA GLU A 43 6.58 -3.63 -23.57
C GLU A 43 7.18 -2.21 -23.59
N VAL A 44 8.41 -2.04 -23.10
CA VAL A 44 9.17 -0.79 -23.20
C VAL A 44 9.47 -0.45 -24.65
N ALA A 45 9.97 -1.40 -25.43
CA ALA A 45 10.29 -1.20 -26.87
C ALA A 45 9.05 -0.84 -27.70
N ARG A 46 7.88 -1.32 -27.30
CA ARG A 46 6.58 -0.98 -27.92
C ARG A 46 5.99 0.35 -27.40
N GLN A 47 6.70 1.07 -26.51
CA GLN A 47 6.24 2.31 -25.89
C GLN A 47 4.91 2.15 -25.11
N ARG A 48 4.64 0.98 -24.54
CA ARG A 48 3.48 0.71 -23.70
C ARG A 48 3.80 0.81 -22.20
N LEU A 49 5.06 0.56 -21.84
CA LEU A 49 5.61 0.67 -20.48
C LEU A 49 6.73 1.73 -20.49
N PRO A 50 6.67 2.79 -19.66
CA PRO A 50 7.76 3.77 -19.58
C PRO A 50 9.05 3.13 -19.07
N GLY A 51 8.95 2.44 -17.97
CA GLY A 51 10.02 1.70 -17.32
C GLY A 51 9.52 1.07 -16.04
N ALA A 52 10.29 0.13 -15.51
CA ALA A 52 9.96 -0.58 -14.29
C ALA A 52 11.20 -1.07 -13.54
N VAL A 53 11.04 -1.30 -12.23
CA VAL A 53 11.95 -2.10 -11.42
C VAL A 53 11.19 -3.35 -10.94
N ALA A 54 11.72 -4.53 -11.25
CA ALA A 54 11.18 -5.82 -10.83
C ALA A 54 12.08 -6.43 -9.75
N VAL A 55 11.47 -6.86 -8.64
CA VAL A 55 12.15 -7.58 -7.55
C VAL A 55 11.41 -8.88 -7.29
N ILE A 56 12.17 -9.97 -7.15
CA ILE A 56 11.65 -11.28 -6.71
C ILE A 56 12.59 -11.79 -5.62
N ALA A 57 12.02 -12.19 -4.50
CA ALA A 57 12.76 -12.87 -3.45
C ALA A 57 12.06 -14.17 -3.07
N ARG A 58 12.83 -15.24 -2.89
CA ARG A 58 12.36 -16.55 -2.43
C ARG A 58 13.36 -17.10 -1.42
N HIS A 59 12.88 -17.75 -0.37
CA HIS A 59 13.70 -18.31 0.71
C HIS A 59 14.65 -17.28 1.35
N GLY A 60 14.13 -16.03 1.55
CA GLY A 60 14.90 -14.95 2.13
C GLY A 60 16.04 -14.41 1.27
N ARG A 61 16.10 -14.76 -0.03
CA ARG A 61 17.17 -14.37 -0.97
C ARG A 61 16.58 -13.70 -2.22
N LEU A 62 17.28 -12.67 -2.72
CA LEU A 62 16.92 -11.97 -3.96
C LEU A 62 17.28 -12.80 -5.18
N ALA A 63 16.29 -13.34 -5.87
CA ALA A 63 16.45 -14.02 -7.16
C ALA A 63 16.52 -13.06 -8.34
N LEU A 64 15.90 -11.88 -8.19
CA LEU A 64 15.85 -10.83 -9.21
C LEU A 64 15.77 -9.44 -8.57
N CYS A 65 16.57 -8.50 -9.09
CA CYS A 65 16.43 -7.06 -8.85
C CYS A 65 16.91 -6.32 -10.11
N GLU A 66 15.99 -6.05 -11.04
CA GLU A 66 16.33 -5.53 -12.37
C GLU A 66 15.49 -4.33 -12.75
N ALA A 67 16.14 -3.38 -13.42
CA ALA A 67 15.51 -2.19 -13.98
C ALA A 67 15.40 -2.29 -15.50
N VAL A 68 14.30 -1.84 -16.07
CA VAL A 68 14.06 -1.80 -17.52
C VAL A 68 13.45 -0.48 -17.94
N GLY A 69 13.78 0.02 -19.13
CA GLY A 69 13.18 1.21 -19.73
C GLY A 69 13.70 2.52 -19.16
N ALA A 70 12.85 3.54 -19.14
CA ALA A 70 13.17 4.90 -18.73
C ALA A 70 12.61 5.25 -17.35
N LEU A 71 13.41 5.95 -16.55
CA LEU A 71 13.02 6.63 -15.32
C LEU A 71 12.12 7.84 -15.64
N ASP A 72 12.57 8.65 -16.59
CA ASP A 72 11.81 9.76 -17.17
C ASP A 72 11.77 9.59 -18.69
N PRO A 73 10.62 9.16 -19.24
CA PRO A 73 10.48 8.95 -20.67
C PRO A 73 10.63 10.24 -21.50
N ALA A 74 10.27 11.39 -20.92
CA ALA A 74 10.36 12.68 -21.62
C ALA A 74 11.82 13.16 -21.75
N ALA A 75 12.63 12.90 -20.72
CA ALA A 75 14.05 13.22 -20.71
C ALA A 75 14.93 12.11 -21.31
N GLY A 76 14.38 10.91 -21.54
CA GLY A 76 15.13 9.74 -21.97
C GLY A 76 16.11 9.19 -20.92
N THR A 77 15.89 9.52 -19.64
CA THR A 77 16.73 9.06 -18.53
C THR A 77 16.51 7.58 -18.29
N PRO A 78 17.56 6.72 -18.25
CA PRO A 78 17.41 5.30 -18.01
C PRO A 78 16.86 5.00 -16.60
N MET A 79 16.05 3.95 -16.48
CA MET A 79 15.59 3.43 -15.20
C MET A 79 16.74 2.83 -14.40
N THR A 80 16.77 3.06 -13.09
CA THR A 80 17.75 2.50 -12.17
C THR A 80 17.07 1.73 -11.05
N PRO A 81 17.73 0.70 -10.45
CA PRO A 81 17.13 -0.10 -9.37
C PRO A 81 16.79 0.72 -8.11
N ASP A 82 17.44 1.88 -7.91
CA ASP A 82 17.25 2.79 -6.79
C ASP A 82 16.25 3.92 -7.08
N ALA A 83 15.50 3.82 -8.19
CA ALA A 83 14.45 4.75 -8.56
C ALA A 83 13.38 4.87 -7.47
N ILE A 84 12.88 6.09 -7.26
CA ILE A 84 11.86 6.42 -6.26
C ILE A 84 10.50 6.49 -6.96
N PHE A 85 9.54 5.73 -6.46
CA PHE A 85 8.20 5.62 -7.00
C PHE A 85 7.15 6.17 -6.05
N ARG A 86 6.11 6.79 -6.57
CA ARG A 86 4.87 7.04 -5.84
C ARG A 86 4.16 5.71 -5.64
N ILE A 87 4.15 5.19 -4.41
CA ILE A 87 3.62 3.85 -4.15
C ILE A 87 2.11 3.85 -3.87
N TYR A 88 1.51 5.03 -3.72
CA TYR A 88 0.06 5.16 -3.48
C TYR A 88 -0.44 4.17 -2.43
N SER A 89 -1.44 3.35 -2.79
CA SER A 89 -2.11 2.45 -1.84
C SER A 89 -1.24 1.33 -1.26
N MET A 90 0.00 1.15 -1.72
CA MET A 90 0.97 0.34 -1.00
C MET A 90 1.42 0.99 0.33
N THR A 91 1.01 2.24 0.60
CA THR A 91 1.09 2.89 1.91
C THR A 91 0.24 2.18 2.97
N LYS A 92 -0.92 1.62 2.59
CA LYS A 92 -1.90 1.04 3.52
C LYS A 92 -1.36 -0.09 4.40
N PRO A 93 -0.66 -1.10 3.87
CA PRO A 93 -0.10 -2.16 4.73
C PRO A 93 0.88 -1.61 5.77
N VAL A 94 1.66 -0.58 5.42
CA VAL A 94 2.62 0.06 6.34
C VAL A 94 1.89 0.76 7.49
N VAL A 95 0.83 1.52 7.18
CA VAL A 95 0.00 2.20 8.19
C VAL A 95 -0.78 1.19 9.03
N SER A 96 -1.21 0.07 8.44
CA SER A 96 -1.84 -1.03 9.18
C SER A 96 -0.88 -1.67 10.19
N VAL A 97 0.38 -1.91 9.80
CA VAL A 97 1.43 -2.38 10.73
C VAL A 97 1.61 -1.38 11.88
N ALA A 98 1.66 -0.08 11.59
CA ALA A 98 1.78 0.96 12.62
C ALA A 98 0.62 0.91 13.64
N ALA A 99 -0.62 0.77 13.18
CA ALA A 99 -1.78 0.62 14.07
C ALA A 99 -1.72 -0.66 14.90
N LEU A 100 -1.29 -1.78 14.30
CA LEU A 100 -1.14 -3.05 15.02
C LEU A 100 0.01 -3.02 16.05
N MET A 101 1.07 -2.24 15.81
CA MET A 101 2.11 -1.99 16.83
C MET A 101 1.53 -1.27 18.06
N LEU A 102 0.66 -0.27 17.85
CA LEU A 102 -0.05 0.40 18.96
C LEU A 102 -1.03 -0.54 19.67
N MET A 103 -1.67 -1.45 18.92
CA MET A 103 -2.53 -2.48 19.50
C MET A 103 -1.73 -3.45 20.40
N GLU A 104 -0.55 -3.91 19.97
CA GLU A 104 0.33 -4.75 20.79
C GLU A 104 0.84 -4.04 22.06
N GLN A 105 0.91 -2.69 22.03
CA GLN A 105 1.26 -1.86 23.18
C GLN A 105 0.08 -1.59 24.12
N GLY A 106 -1.14 -2.05 23.76
CA GLY A 106 -2.35 -1.81 24.54
C GLY A 106 -2.96 -0.42 24.39
N GLU A 107 -2.48 0.39 23.42
CA GLU A 107 -2.92 1.76 23.20
C GLU A 107 -4.27 1.84 22.45
N LEU A 108 -4.63 0.79 21.71
CA LEU A 108 -5.91 0.69 21.02
C LEU A 108 -6.41 -0.76 20.97
N LEU A 109 -7.73 -0.92 20.78
CA LEU A 109 -8.37 -2.19 20.45
C LEU A 109 -9.06 -2.07 19.09
N LEU A 110 -9.11 -3.16 18.33
CA LEU A 110 -9.82 -3.17 17.03
C LEU A 110 -11.33 -2.96 17.19
N SER A 111 -11.89 -3.36 18.32
CA SER A 111 -13.31 -3.15 18.66
C SER A 111 -13.62 -1.74 19.16
N ASP A 112 -12.62 -0.90 19.41
CA ASP A 112 -12.88 0.46 19.87
C ASP A 112 -13.60 1.25 18.77
N PRO A 113 -14.64 2.02 19.12
CA PRO A 113 -15.22 2.99 18.21
C PRO A 113 -14.16 4.03 17.80
N VAL A 114 -14.12 4.39 16.52
CA VAL A 114 -13.24 5.46 16.02
C VAL A 114 -13.43 6.76 16.83
N ALA A 115 -14.65 7.03 17.25
CA ALA A 115 -15.02 8.20 18.06
C ALA A 115 -14.33 8.27 19.43
N ARG A 116 -13.75 7.17 19.92
CA ARG A 116 -12.93 7.16 21.15
C ARG A 116 -11.66 8.01 20.97
N TYR A 117 -11.08 7.99 19.79
CA TYR A 117 -9.84 8.67 19.43
C TYR A 117 -10.11 9.98 18.66
N LEU A 118 -11.15 9.99 17.85
CA LEU A 118 -11.58 11.08 16.98
C LEU A 118 -13.06 11.41 17.29
N PRO A 119 -13.34 12.24 18.30
CA PRO A 119 -14.72 12.51 18.78
C PRO A 119 -15.68 12.99 17.70
N GLU A 120 -15.17 13.63 16.64
CA GLU A 120 -15.95 14.07 15.48
C GLU A 120 -16.69 12.92 14.77
N TYR A 121 -16.18 11.69 14.81
CA TYR A 121 -16.84 10.51 14.24
C TYR A 121 -18.03 9.97 15.08
N GLY A 122 -18.28 10.52 16.26
CA GLY A 122 -19.41 10.12 17.11
C GLY A 122 -20.78 10.61 16.60
N LYS A 123 -20.81 11.42 15.54
CA LYS A 123 -22.07 12.01 15.02
C LYS A 123 -22.32 11.67 13.56
N GLN A 124 -21.66 10.65 13.03
CA GLN A 124 -21.79 10.27 11.62
C GLN A 124 -23.22 9.87 11.26
N GLU A 125 -23.57 10.15 10.01
CA GLU A 125 -24.85 9.79 9.39
C GLU A 125 -24.60 8.96 8.14
N VAL A 126 -25.52 8.05 7.86
CA VAL A 126 -25.50 7.23 6.64
C VAL A 126 -26.55 7.74 5.66
N ALA A 127 -26.21 7.77 4.38
CA ALA A 127 -27.10 8.15 3.31
C ALA A 127 -27.97 6.99 2.85
N HIS A 128 -29.28 7.17 2.88
CA HIS A 128 -30.27 6.26 2.31
C HIS A 128 -30.96 6.92 1.12
N MET A 129 -31.21 6.13 0.07
CA MET A 129 -32.03 6.57 -1.06
C MET A 129 -33.48 6.23 -0.78
N VAL A 130 -34.33 7.24 -0.59
CA VAL A 130 -35.76 7.11 -0.38
C VAL A 130 -36.48 7.96 -1.43
N ASP A 131 -37.31 7.36 -2.26
CA ASP A 131 -38.07 8.01 -3.33
C ASP A 131 -37.20 8.90 -4.26
N GLY A 132 -35.96 8.47 -4.53
CA GLY A 132 -35.01 9.19 -5.39
C GLY A 132 -34.28 10.33 -4.72
N ALA A 133 -34.55 10.63 -3.45
CA ALA A 133 -33.85 11.62 -2.63
C ALA A 133 -32.92 10.99 -1.60
N VAL A 134 -31.85 11.70 -1.25
CA VAL A 134 -30.95 11.29 -0.16
C VAL A 134 -31.56 11.71 1.17
N GLN A 135 -31.78 10.75 2.06
CA GLN A 135 -32.11 10.99 3.45
C GLN A 135 -30.93 10.56 4.32
N LEU A 136 -30.56 11.40 5.28
CA LEU A 136 -29.51 11.12 6.24
C LEU A 136 -30.12 10.58 7.53
N GLN A 137 -29.55 9.49 8.03
CA GLN A 137 -29.94 8.88 9.29
C GLN A 137 -28.70 8.64 10.13
N ARG A 138 -28.80 8.78 11.43
CA ARG A 138 -27.73 8.39 12.34
C ARG A 138 -27.40 6.93 12.16
N VAL A 139 -26.09 6.63 12.17
CA VAL A 139 -25.63 5.24 12.16
C VAL A 139 -26.16 4.48 13.39
N ARG A 140 -26.53 3.22 13.19
CA ARG A 140 -26.99 2.34 14.28
C ARG A 140 -25.85 1.91 15.19
N GLN A 141 -24.66 1.74 14.62
CA GLN A 141 -23.44 1.39 15.32
C GLN A 141 -22.29 2.25 14.80
N PRO A 142 -21.42 2.77 15.68
CA PRO A 142 -20.26 3.54 15.26
C PRO A 142 -19.26 2.64 14.54
N ALA A 143 -18.54 3.19 13.55
CA ALA A 143 -17.42 2.52 12.93
C ALA A 143 -16.32 2.24 13.96
N THR A 144 -15.70 1.07 13.88
CA THR A 144 -14.60 0.63 14.73
C THR A 144 -13.24 0.82 14.05
N VAL A 145 -12.14 0.69 14.79
CA VAL A 145 -10.79 0.65 14.24
C VAL A 145 -10.62 -0.52 13.26
N GLN A 146 -11.24 -1.67 13.54
CA GLN A 146 -11.25 -2.80 12.60
C GLN A 146 -11.93 -2.43 11.27
N ASP A 147 -13.02 -1.68 11.33
CA ASP A 147 -13.73 -1.23 10.11
C ASP A 147 -12.88 -0.29 9.26
N LEU A 148 -12.00 0.52 9.89
CA LEU A 148 -11.03 1.33 9.16
C LEU A 148 -9.99 0.45 8.45
N LEU A 149 -9.42 -0.52 9.14
CA LEU A 149 -8.37 -1.41 8.64
C LEU A 149 -8.85 -2.31 7.49
N ARG A 150 -10.10 -2.77 7.54
CA ARG A 150 -10.71 -3.67 6.55
C ARG A 150 -11.66 -3.01 5.57
N HIS A 151 -11.76 -1.66 5.57
CA HIS A 151 -12.63 -0.88 4.66
C HIS A 151 -14.13 -1.18 4.78
N THR A 152 -14.65 -1.39 5.98
CA THR A 152 -16.08 -1.59 6.25
C THR A 152 -16.70 -0.45 7.06
N ALA A 153 -16.00 0.69 7.19
CA ALA A 153 -16.45 1.84 7.97
C ALA A 153 -17.57 2.69 7.33
N GLY A 154 -18.09 2.31 6.16
CA GLY A 154 -19.08 3.09 5.42
C GLY A 154 -18.51 4.27 4.61
N LEU A 155 -17.21 4.50 4.69
CA LEU A 155 -16.51 5.53 3.91
C LEU A 155 -16.33 5.10 2.45
N THR A 156 -16.02 6.06 1.55
CA THR A 156 -15.72 5.81 0.13
C THR A 156 -14.55 6.67 -0.35
N TYR A 157 -14.21 6.54 -1.63
CA TYR A 157 -13.40 7.51 -2.38
C TYR A 157 -14.28 8.26 -3.39
N GLU A 158 -14.00 9.54 -3.60
CA GLU A 158 -14.68 10.40 -4.56
C GLU A 158 -14.60 9.91 -6.02
N PHE A 159 -13.58 9.10 -6.35
CA PHE A 159 -13.33 8.58 -7.70
C PHE A 159 -13.84 7.14 -7.92
N MET A 160 -14.50 6.53 -6.92
CA MET A 160 -15.02 5.16 -7.02
C MET A 160 -16.41 5.08 -7.67
N GLY A 161 -16.99 6.23 -8.03
CA GLY A 161 -18.29 6.28 -8.68
C GLY A 161 -18.85 7.71 -8.70
N SER A 162 -20.17 7.81 -8.91
CA SER A 162 -20.88 9.10 -9.04
C SER A 162 -22.15 9.16 -8.18
N SER A 163 -22.20 8.42 -7.07
CA SER A 163 -23.31 8.50 -6.12
C SER A 163 -23.41 9.90 -5.49
N PRO A 164 -24.55 10.26 -4.89
CA PRO A 164 -24.68 11.54 -4.18
C PRO A 164 -23.61 11.73 -3.10
N VAL A 165 -23.25 10.69 -2.36
CA VAL A 165 -22.18 10.73 -1.34
C VAL A 165 -20.82 11.01 -1.99
N GLN A 166 -20.45 10.26 -3.04
CA GLN A 166 -19.18 10.48 -3.74
C GLN A 166 -19.07 11.88 -4.36
N ARG A 167 -20.19 12.46 -4.85
CA ARG A 167 -20.21 13.85 -5.30
C ARG A 167 -19.95 14.84 -4.15
N GLN A 168 -20.46 14.58 -2.94
CA GLN A 168 -20.17 15.43 -1.77
C GLN A 168 -18.69 15.37 -1.39
N TYR A 169 -18.07 14.17 -1.42
CA TYR A 169 -16.62 14.01 -1.21
C TYR A 169 -15.80 14.78 -2.26
N ALA A 170 -16.22 14.75 -3.53
CA ALA A 170 -15.57 15.52 -4.60
C ALA A 170 -15.73 17.03 -4.43
N GLN A 171 -16.94 17.51 -4.06
CA GLN A 171 -17.23 18.93 -3.79
C GLN A 171 -16.44 19.46 -2.59
N ALA A 172 -16.30 18.67 -1.54
CA ALA A 172 -15.46 18.98 -0.38
C ALA A 172 -13.95 18.93 -0.70
N ARG A 173 -13.57 18.54 -1.93
CA ARG A 173 -12.16 18.39 -2.35
C ARG A 173 -11.36 17.57 -1.34
N ILE A 174 -11.95 16.47 -0.85
CA ILE A 174 -11.38 15.70 0.26
C ILE A 174 -9.99 15.10 -0.05
N SER A 175 -9.60 15.01 -1.31
CA SER A 175 -8.28 14.59 -1.78
C SER A 175 -7.20 15.68 -1.76
N SER A 176 -7.52 16.93 -1.38
CA SER A 176 -6.53 18.01 -1.34
C SER A 176 -5.41 17.72 -0.35
N LEU A 177 -4.17 17.88 -0.79
CA LEU A 177 -2.96 17.68 0.03
C LEU A 177 -2.58 18.93 0.85
N GLU A 178 -3.34 20.03 0.75
CA GLU A 178 -3.06 21.32 1.38
C GLU A 178 -3.50 21.39 2.86
N ARG A 179 -4.31 20.45 3.32
CA ARG A 179 -4.85 20.40 4.69
C ARG A 179 -4.08 19.40 5.54
N SER A 180 -4.02 19.63 6.85
CA SER A 180 -3.44 18.66 7.79
C SER A 180 -4.31 17.40 7.93
N ASN A 181 -3.76 16.31 8.45
CA ASN A 181 -4.53 15.10 8.77
C ASN A 181 -5.68 15.38 9.74
N ALA A 182 -5.51 16.32 10.69
CA ALA A 182 -6.57 16.74 11.60
C ALA A 182 -7.71 17.45 10.86
N ALA A 183 -7.42 18.42 9.98
CA ALA A 183 -8.43 19.11 9.19
C ALA A 183 -9.14 18.16 8.21
N PHE A 184 -8.38 17.26 7.58
CA PHE A 184 -8.95 16.20 6.75
C PHE A 184 -9.94 15.34 7.52
N SER A 185 -9.58 14.88 8.72
CA SER A 185 -10.42 14.04 9.59
C SER A 185 -11.74 14.76 9.92
N GLN A 186 -11.67 16.02 10.35
CA GLN A 186 -12.86 16.82 10.67
C GLN A 186 -13.79 17.00 9.47
N GLU A 187 -13.23 17.35 8.30
CA GLU A 187 -14.04 17.54 7.09
C GLU A 187 -14.67 16.23 6.62
N LEU A 188 -13.91 15.12 6.64
CA LEU A 188 -14.44 13.83 6.25
C LEU A 188 -15.53 13.34 7.19
N SER A 189 -15.39 13.56 8.50
CA SER A 189 -16.39 13.13 9.50
C SER A 189 -17.75 13.82 9.35
N ALA A 190 -17.78 15.00 8.74
CA ALA A 190 -19.01 15.75 8.45
C ALA A 190 -19.71 15.27 7.17
N LEU A 191 -19.09 14.41 6.38
CA LEU A 191 -19.67 13.85 5.16
C LEU A 191 -20.39 12.54 5.46
N PRO A 192 -21.51 12.25 4.75
CA PRO A 192 -22.27 11.03 5.00
C PRO A 192 -21.51 9.77 4.60
N LEU A 193 -21.82 8.68 5.29
CA LEU A 193 -21.39 7.34 4.93
C LEU A 193 -22.24 6.77 3.79
N MET A 194 -21.66 5.85 3.01
CA MET A 194 -22.32 5.14 1.92
C MET A 194 -23.28 4.07 2.42
N PHE A 195 -23.00 3.46 3.57
CA PHE A 195 -23.72 2.36 4.19
C PHE A 195 -23.39 2.29 5.68
N GLU A 196 -24.17 1.54 6.44
CA GLU A 196 -23.95 1.27 7.85
C GLU A 196 -22.60 0.58 8.08
N PRO A 197 -21.77 1.05 9.04
CA PRO A 197 -20.52 0.39 9.37
C PRO A 197 -20.67 -1.11 9.60
N SER A 198 -19.66 -1.89 9.24
CA SER A 198 -19.58 -3.36 9.31
C SER A 198 -20.54 -4.13 8.40
N THR A 199 -21.32 -3.48 7.52
CA THR A 199 -22.31 -4.19 6.67
C THR A 199 -21.81 -4.52 5.27
N HIS A 200 -20.88 -3.72 4.73
CA HIS A 200 -20.34 -3.90 3.38
C HIS A 200 -18.86 -3.55 3.34
N TRP A 201 -18.20 -4.05 2.33
CA TRP A 201 -16.83 -3.66 1.98
C TRP A 201 -16.84 -2.62 0.85
N GLU A 202 -16.20 -1.47 1.09
CA GLU A 202 -15.99 -0.42 0.08
C GLU A 202 -14.61 0.18 0.25
N TYR A 203 -13.81 0.12 -0.80
CA TYR A 203 -12.48 0.71 -0.78
C TYR A 203 -12.56 2.23 -0.58
N SER A 204 -11.82 2.78 0.39
CA SER A 204 -12.17 4.09 0.93
C SER A 204 -11.01 4.84 1.58
N ARG A 205 -11.30 6.07 2.03
CA ARG A 205 -10.43 6.92 2.85
C ARG A 205 -10.18 6.41 4.28
N ALA A 206 -10.61 5.20 4.59
CA ALA A 206 -10.52 4.65 5.94
C ALA A 206 -9.09 4.63 6.51
N THR A 207 -8.07 4.29 5.70
CA THR A 207 -6.68 4.28 6.15
C THR A 207 -6.10 5.70 6.34
N ASP A 208 -6.65 6.72 5.67
CA ASP A 208 -6.30 8.12 5.97
C ASP A 208 -6.79 8.50 7.38
N VAL A 209 -8.01 8.07 7.76
CA VAL A 209 -8.56 8.23 9.13
C VAL A 209 -7.73 7.45 10.14
N LEU A 210 -7.32 6.22 9.81
CA LEU A 210 -6.44 5.41 10.65
C LEU A 210 -5.10 6.12 10.91
N GLY A 211 -4.53 6.79 9.89
CA GLY A 211 -3.34 7.63 10.05
C GLY A 211 -3.55 8.72 11.11
N ARG A 212 -4.73 9.37 11.12
CA ARG A 212 -5.05 10.37 12.16
C ARG A 212 -5.21 9.75 13.55
N VAL A 213 -5.76 8.53 13.66
CA VAL A 213 -5.79 7.80 14.95
C VAL A 213 -4.38 7.57 15.48
N ILE A 214 -3.45 7.16 14.61
CA ILE A 214 -2.04 6.98 14.99
C ILE A 214 -1.42 8.29 15.48
N GLU A 215 -1.66 9.43 14.82
CA GLU A 215 -1.18 10.73 15.26
C GLU A 215 -1.70 11.12 16.66
N VAL A 216 -3.00 10.88 16.91
CA VAL A 216 -3.61 11.20 18.22
C VAL A 216 -3.01 10.36 19.33
N LEU A 217 -2.79 9.07 19.09
CA LEU A 217 -2.24 8.15 20.09
C LEU A 217 -0.75 8.39 20.35
N SER A 218 0.01 8.67 19.29
CA SER A 218 1.47 8.83 19.42
C SER A 218 1.91 10.24 19.79
N GLY A 219 1.08 11.26 19.55
CA GLY A 219 1.46 12.67 19.65
C GLY A 219 2.46 13.14 18.59
N GLN A 220 2.71 12.33 17.55
CA GLN A 220 3.63 12.60 16.44
C GLN A 220 2.84 12.79 15.15
N THR A 221 3.42 13.39 14.10
CA THR A 221 2.85 13.28 12.77
C THR A 221 2.92 11.83 12.28
N LEU A 222 2.09 11.46 11.32
CA LEU A 222 2.12 10.11 10.77
C LEU A 222 3.50 9.77 10.19
N GLY A 223 4.12 10.74 9.48
CA GLY A 223 5.46 10.58 8.91
C GLY A 223 6.54 10.36 9.96
N GLU A 224 6.54 11.14 11.03
CA GLU A 224 7.48 10.98 12.15
C GLU A 224 7.33 9.60 12.82
N PHE A 225 6.09 9.16 13.06
CA PHE A 225 5.82 7.84 13.64
C PHE A 225 6.32 6.72 12.73
N LEU A 226 5.94 6.74 11.45
CA LEU A 226 6.37 5.71 10.50
C LEU A 226 7.89 5.69 10.33
N HIS A 227 8.52 6.87 10.26
CA HIS A 227 9.96 6.99 10.12
C HIS A 227 10.69 6.36 11.31
N SER A 228 10.35 6.79 12.54
CA SER A 228 11.05 6.33 13.75
C SER A 228 10.75 4.88 14.12
N ARG A 229 9.52 4.41 13.87
CA ARG A 229 9.05 3.12 14.35
C ARG A 229 9.13 2.00 13.33
N ILE A 230 9.17 2.32 12.02
CA ILE A 230 9.16 1.33 10.93
C ILE A 230 10.36 1.55 10.00
N PHE A 231 10.51 2.75 9.44
CA PHE A 231 11.48 2.95 8.36
C PHE A 231 12.92 2.84 8.85
N VAL A 232 13.28 3.52 9.93
CA VAL A 232 14.63 3.44 10.50
C VAL A 232 14.95 2.00 10.96
N PRO A 233 14.11 1.32 11.76
CA PRO A 233 14.39 -0.05 12.18
C PRO A 233 14.53 -1.06 11.06
N LEU A 234 13.74 -0.93 9.96
CA LEU A 234 13.82 -1.81 8.79
C LEU A 234 14.83 -1.33 7.73
N GLY A 235 15.47 -0.16 7.93
CA GLY A 235 16.41 0.42 6.98
C GLY A 235 15.80 0.91 5.68
N MET A 236 14.55 1.33 5.71
CA MET A 236 13.82 1.91 4.58
C MET A 236 14.12 3.41 4.45
N ARG A 237 15.35 3.75 4.05
CA ARG A 237 15.90 5.11 4.11
C ARG A 237 15.37 6.07 3.04
N GLU A 238 14.73 5.51 2.00
CA GLU A 238 14.22 6.24 0.84
C GLU A 238 12.68 6.32 0.83
N THR A 239 12.05 5.92 1.94
CA THR A 239 10.58 5.88 2.07
C THR A 239 10.09 7.08 2.90
N GLY A 240 9.09 7.80 2.36
CA GLY A 240 8.54 8.99 3.03
C GLY A 240 7.38 9.61 2.26
N PHE A 241 6.78 10.68 2.81
CA PHE A 241 5.65 11.40 2.21
C PHE A 241 6.05 12.44 1.15
N PHE A 242 7.35 12.71 1.00
CA PHE A 242 7.91 13.54 -0.06
C PHE A 242 9.36 13.10 -0.36
N VAL A 243 9.90 13.56 -1.47
CA VAL A 243 11.27 13.27 -1.90
C VAL A 243 12.12 14.52 -1.69
N PRO A 244 13.21 14.48 -0.91
CA PRO A 244 14.14 15.60 -0.74
C PRO A 244 14.77 16.07 -2.06
N PRO A 245 15.14 17.36 -2.19
CA PRO A 245 15.64 17.95 -3.44
C PRO A 245 16.85 17.24 -4.07
N ASP A 246 17.77 16.76 -3.24
CA ASP A 246 18.97 16.02 -3.66
C ASP A 246 18.66 14.66 -4.32
N LYS A 247 17.42 14.16 -4.17
CA LYS A 247 16.94 12.86 -4.71
C LYS A 247 15.95 13.04 -5.87
N HIS A 248 15.58 14.26 -6.28
CA HIS A 248 14.57 14.49 -7.32
C HIS A 248 14.92 13.85 -8.65
N ALA A 249 16.20 13.74 -8.98
CA ALA A 249 16.67 13.08 -10.21
C ALA A 249 16.38 11.57 -10.26
N ARG A 250 15.97 10.96 -9.14
CA ARG A 250 15.64 9.53 -9.03
C ARG A 250 14.12 9.26 -9.06
N ILE A 251 13.29 10.29 -9.21
CA ILE A 251 11.83 10.12 -9.24
C ILE A 251 11.41 9.52 -10.58
N ALA A 252 10.74 8.38 -10.54
CA ALA A 252 10.16 7.75 -11.73
C ALA A 252 8.92 8.51 -12.21
N GLU A 253 8.83 8.76 -13.52
CA GLU A 253 7.73 9.50 -14.13
C GLU A 253 6.95 8.62 -15.14
N PRO A 254 5.62 8.84 -15.28
CA PRO A 254 4.82 8.18 -16.31
C PRO A 254 5.07 8.78 -17.69
N PHE A 255 4.54 8.15 -18.73
CA PHE A 255 4.42 8.82 -20.02
C PHE A 255 3.58 10.10 -19.89
N ALA A 256 3.90 11.11 -20.68
CA ALA A 256 3.14 12.37 -20.73
C ALA A 256 1.73 12.17 -21.32
N ARG A 257 1.54 11.13 -22.13
CA ARG A 257 0.26 10.74 -22.75
C ARG A 257 0.00 9.26 -22.49
N ASP A 258 -1.27 8.90 -22.40
CA ASP A 258 -1.67 7.50 -22.32
C ASP A 258 -1.29 6.77 -23.62
N PRO A 259 -0.50 5.68 -23.56
CA PRO A 259 -0.13 4.93 -24.76
C PRO A 259 -1.31 4.28 -25.49
N ASP A 260 -2.43 4.05 -24.82
CA ASP A 260 -3.66 3.51 -25.38
C ASP A 260 -4.62 4.61 -25.87
N GLY A 261 -4.19 5.89 -25.89
CA GLY A 261 -4.94 7.03 -26.42
C GLY A 261 -5.99 7.63 -25.49
N GLY A 262 -6.07 7.17 -24.22
CA GLY A 262 -6.95 7.69 -23.20
C GLY A 262 -6.45 8.99 -22.56
N VAL A 263 -7.17 9.44 -21.53
CA VAL A 263 -6.76 10.57 -20.70
C VAL A 263 -5.73 10.07 -19.67
N GLN A 264 -4.50 10.59 -19.76
CA GLN A 264 -3.44 10.26 -18.82
C GLN A 264 -3.80 10.75 -17.41
N MET A 265 -3.80 9.83 -16.46
CA MET A 265 -3.96 10.17 -15.06
C MET A 265 -2.75 10.97 -14.55
N ARG A 266 -2.99 12.14 -13.99
CA ARG A 266 -1.94 12.89 -13.31
C ARG A 266 -1.54 12.19 -12.02
N VAL A 267 -0.23 12.00 -11.83
CA VAL A 267 0.34 11.53 -10.58
C VAL A 267 0.55 12.71 -9.62
N ILE A 268 0.56 12.43 -8.31
CA ILE A 268 0.83 13.48 -7.30
C ILE A 268 2.26 14.00 -7.46
N ASP A 269 2.46 15.30 -7.23
CA ASP A 269 3.81 15.84 -7.08
C ASP A 269 4.32 15.52 -5.67
N VAL A 270 5.50 14.92 -5.63
CA VAL A 270 6.14 14.45 -4.38
C VAL A 270 7.42 15.21 -4.07
N ARG A 271 7.68 16.31 -4.81
CA ARG A 271 8.90 17.12 -4.67
C ARG A 271 8.85 18.15 -3.54
N GLN A 272 7.67 18.34 -2.96
CA GLN A 272 7.45 19.26 -1.86
C GLN A 272 6.82 18.53 -0.67
N PRO A 273 7.14 18.94 0.57
CA PRO A 273 6.40 18.48 1.73
C PRO A 273 4.89 18.72 1.58
N VAL A 274 4.08 17.80 2.02
CA VAL A 274 2.62 17.88 1.99
C VAL A 274 2.07 18.11 3.40
N ALA A 275 0.95 18.83 3.51
CA ALA A 275 0.29 18.98 4.80
C ALA A 275 -0.54 17.74 5.17
N LEU A 276 -1.12 17.04 4.16
CA LEU A 276 -1.81 15.77 4.33
C LEU A 276 -0.83 14.60 4.13
N GLU A 277 -0.35 14.03 5.20
CA GLU A 277 0.38 12.76 5.19
C GLU A 277 -0.62 11.61 5.03
N SER A 278 -1.07 11.39 3.79
CA SER A 278 -2.15 10.44 3.49
C SER A 278 -1.77 9.00 3.84
N GLY A 279 -2.34 8.47 4.90
CA GLY A 279 -2.19 7.05 5.28
C GLY A 279 -2.77 6.09 4.24
N GLY A 280 -3.68 6.58 3.41
CA GLY A 280 -4.28 5.82 2.31
C GLY A 280 -3.44 5.77 1.05
N GLY A 281 -2.39 6.64 0.89
CA GLY A 281 -1.69 6.63 -0.39
C GLY A 281 -0.60 7.69 -0.59
N GLY A 282 -0.04 8.26 0.46
CA GLY A 282 0.89 9.39 0.35
C GLY A 282 2.37 9.02 0.21
N LEU A 283 2.77 7.79 0.50
CA LEU A 283 4.19 7.41 0.52
C LEU A 283 4.80 7.31 -0.88
N THR A 284 6.09 7.66 -0.92
CA THR A 284 7.05 7.26 -1.94
C THR A 284 7.98 6.20 -1.38
N SER A 285 8.57 5.35 -2.23
CA SER A 285 9.54 4.34 -1.82
C SER A 285 10.37 3.86 -3.01
N THR A 286 11.47 3.17 -2.73
CA THR A 286 12.19 2.36 -3.71
C THR A 286 11.75 0.90 -3.67
N ALA A 287 12.09 0.13 -4.70
CA ALA A 287 11.81 -1.30 -4.73
C ALA A 287 12.50 -2.05 -3.58
N MET A 288 13.73 -1.67 -3.25
CA MET A 288 14.51 -2.33 -2.18
C MET A 288 14.02 -1.97 -0.78
N ASP A 289 13.59 -0.72 -0.52
CA ASP A 289 12.98 -0.38 0.76
C ASP A 289 11.70 -1.18 0.98
N TYR A 290 10.86 -1.24 -0.06
CA TYR A 290 9.62 -2.01 0.04
C TYR A 290 9.87 -3.52 0.13
N ALA A 291 10.96 -4.03 -0.49
CA ALA A 291 11.40 -5.43 -0.34
C ALA A 291 11.76 -5.77 1.12
N ARG A 292 12.41 -4.84 1.86
CA ARG A 292 12.66 -5.01 3.30
C ARG A 292 11.35 -5.12 4.10
N PHE A 293 10.38 -4.27 3.78
CA PHE A 293 9.05 -4.36 4.41
C PHE A 293 8.36 -5.69 4.10
N LEU A 294 8.41 -6.18 2.85
CA LEU A 294 7.80 -7.47 2.50
C LEU A 294 8.53 -8.65 3.12
N GLN A 295 9.86 -8.61 3.22
CA GLN A 295 10.60 -9.66 3.92
C GLN A 295 10.28 -9.67 5.42
N PHE A 296 10.15 -8.49 6.04
CA PHE A 296 9.66 -8.36 7.42
C PHE A 296 8.27 -9.02 7.57
N MET A 297 7.36 -8.78 6.65
CA MET A 297 6.03 -9.40 6.64
C MET A 297 6.10 -10.92 6.43
N LEU A 298 6.90 -11.40 5.46
CA LEU A 298 7.08 -12.82 5.18
C LEU A 298 7.74 -13.57 6.36
N ASN A 299 8.68 -12.93 7.04
CA ASN A 299 9.29 -13.42 8.28
C ASN A 299 8.38 -13.27 9.51
N ARG A 300 7.11 -12.94 9.31
CA ARG A 300 6.12 -12.85 10.38
C ARG A 300 6.53 -11.84 11.46
N GLY A 301 6.89 -10.61 11.03
CA GLY A 301 7.08 -9.48 11.91
C GLY A 301 8.51 -9.22 12.39
N GLU A 302 9.52 -9.80 11.70
CA GLU A 302 10.92 -9.63 12.03
C GLU A 302 11.78 -9.46 10.78
N LEU A 303 12.81 -8.63 10.85
CA LEU A 303 13.87 -8.52 9.84
C LEU A 303 15.22 -8.23 10.51
N GLY A 304 16.23 -9.07 10.24
CA GLY A 304 17.61 -8.84 10.71
C GLY A 304 17.75 -8.74 12.24
N GLY A 305 16.96 -9.50 12.99
CA GLY A 305 16.95 -9.46 14.46
C GLY A 305 16.06 -8.34 15.04
N VAL A 306 15.48 -7.49 14.20
CA VAL A 306 14.54 -6.44 14.62
C VAL A 306 13.11 -6.94 14.50
N ARG A 307 12.42 -7.12 15.62
CA ARG A 307 11.00 -7.49 15.65
C ARG A 307 10.15 -6.26 15.92
N LEU A 308 9.24 -5.94 14.97
CA LEU A 308 8.27 -4.83 15.13
C LEU A 308 6.86 -5.32 15.46
N LEU A 309 6.50 -6.56 15.03
CA LEU A 309 5.23 -7.20 15.35
C LEU A 309 5.45 -8.65 15.80
N GLY A 310 4.59 -9.14 16.67
CA GLY A 310 4.50 -10.55 16.98
C GLY A 310 4.05 -11.39 15.78
N SER A 311 4.55 -12.61 15.66
CA SER A 311 4.24 -13.47 14.52
C SER A 311 2.73 -13.74 14.37
N ARG A 312 2.02 -13.87 15.50
CA ARG A 312 0.56 -14.07 15.49
C ARG A 312 -0.22 -12.83 15.04
N MET A 313 0.36 -11.64 15.26
CA MET A 313 -0.25 -10.40 14.78
C MET A 313 -0.15 -10.28 13.26
N VAL A 314 0.96 -10.72 12.66
CA VAL A 314 1.09 -10.78 11.20
C VAL A 314 0.13 -11.82 10.61
N ASP A 315 0.03 -13.01 11.21
CA ASP A 315 -0.94 -14.04 10.80
C ASP A 315 -2.37 -13.47 10.86
N PHE A 316 -2.71 -12.77 11.94
CA PHE A 316 -4.00 -12.13 12.11
C PHE A 316 -4.24 -11.02 11.08
N MET A 317 -3.25 -10.15 10.83
CA MET A 317 -3.34 -9.09 9.82
C MET A 317 -3.63 -9.63 8.42
N THR A 318 -3.01 -10.76 8.08
CA THR A 318 -3.08 -11.37 6.74
C THR A 318 -4.14 -12.47 6.62
N ALA A 319 -4.96 -12.67 7.66
CA ALA A 319 -6.17 -13.48 7.57
C ALA A 319 -7.30 -12.71 6.85
N ASP A 320 -8.30 -13.43 6.37
CA ASP A 320 -9.51 -12.80 5.83
C ASP A 320 -10.41 -12.30 6.96
N HIS A 321 -10.73 -11.00 6.93
CA HIS A 321 -11.59 -10.33 7.90
C HIS A 321 -12.97 -9.95 7.35
N LEU A 322 -13.29 -10.39 6.13
CA LEU A 322 -14.60 -10.08 5.53
C LEU A 322 -15.61 -11.19 5.70
N GLU A 323 -15.18 -12.46 5.70
CA GLU A 323 -16.09 -13.60 5.72
C GLU A 323 -17.18 -13.45 4.65
N ASP A 324 -18.42 -13.24 5.05
CA ASP A 324 -19.58 -13.06 4.17
C ASP A 324 -19.98 -11.59 3.98
N ILE A 325 -19.17 -10.63 4.45
CA ILE A 325 -19.45 -9.21 4.22
C ILE A 325 -19.41 -8.91 2.71
N PRO A 326 -20.52 -8.46 2.11
CA PRO A 326 -20.61 -8.23 0.68
C PRO A 326 -19.83 -7.00 0.24
N VAL A 327 -19.36 -7.01 -1.01
CA VAL A 327 -18.74 -5.84 -1.65
C VAL A 327 -19.85 -4.89 -2.11
N PHE A 328 -19.74 -3.59 -1.74
CA PHE A 328 -20.77 -2.60 -1.97
C PHE A 328 -20.89 -2.20 -3.45
N SER A 329 -19.81 -1.69 -4.04
CA SER A 329 -19.84 -1.11 -5.38
C SER A 329 -19.18 -2.00 -6.44
N PRO A 330 -19.57 -1.85 -7.74
CA PRO A 330 -18.87 -2.50 -8.84
C PRO A 330 -17.38 -2.11 -8.93
N ALA A 331 -17.04 -0.86 -8.61
CA ALA A 331 -15.66 -0.38 -8.61
C ALA A 331 -14.82 -1.08 -7.53
N SER A 332 -15.36 -1.25 -6.32
CA SER A 332 -14.72 -2.03 -5.26
C SER A 332 -14.61 -3.50 -5.62
N ARG A 333 -15.63 -4.07 -6.27
CA ARG A 333 -15.59 -5.45 -6.77
C ARG A 333 -14.48 -5.67 -7.80
N ALA A 334 -14.19 -4.68 -8.63
CA ALA A 334 -13.09 -4.76 -9.59
C ALA A 334 -11.71 -4.78 -8.90
N LEU A 335 -11.59 -4.17 -7.71
CA LEU A 335 -10.36 -4.18 -6.91
C LEU A 335 -10.17 -5.47 -6.12
N LEU A 336 -11.27 -6.03 -5.60
CA LEU A 336 -11.25 -7.28 -4.83
C LEU A 336 -11.70 -8.42 -5.75
N SER A 337 -10.76 -8.99 -6.49
CA SER A 337 -10.99 -10.07 -7.45
C SER A 337 -11.71 -11.27 -6.83
N PRO A 338 -12.48 -12.05 -7.60
CA PRO A 338 -13.09 -13.29 -7.11
C PRO A 338 -12.08 -14.21 -6.41
N GLY A 339 -12.51 -14.89 -5.36
CA GLY A 339 -11.66 -15.78 -4.56
C GLY A 339 -10.71 -15.07 -3.59
N HIS A 340 -10.87 -13.75 -3.43
CA HIS A 340 -10.17 -12.98 -2.41
C HIS A 340 -11.11 -12.43 -1.36
N GLY A 341 -10.63 -12.40 -0.12
CA GLY A 341 -11.13 -11.58 0.96
C GLY A 341 -10.20 -10.40 1.22
N PHE A 342 -10.40 -9.71 2.32
CA PHE A 342 -9.56 -8.60 2.72
C PHE A 342 -9.15 -8.74 4.18
N GLY A 343 -7.85 -8.64 4.42
CA GLY A 343 -7.26 -8.60 5.75
C GLY A 343 -7.25 -7.19 6.32
N LEU A 344 -6.28 -6.88 7.16
CA LEU A 344 -6.08 -5.56 7.71
C LEU A 344 -5.09 -4.78 6.82
N GLY A 345 -5.60 -4.24 5.69
CA GLY A 345 -4.84 -3.43 4.74
C GLY A 345 -4.30 -4.14 3.50
N VAL A 346 -4.60 -5.43 3.29
CA VAL A 346 -4.20 -6.24 2.13
C VAL A 346 -5.36 -7.13 1.65
N ALA A 347 -5.42 -7.41 0.35
CA ALA A 347 -6.29 -8.47 -0.17
C ALA A 347 -5.65 -9.84 0.11
N VAL A 348 -6.46 -10.80 0.51
CA VAL A 348 -6.03 -12.15 0.90
C VAL A 348 -6.71 -13.20 0.03
N ARG A 349 -5.97 -14.12 -0.53
CA ARG A 349 -6.52 -15.21 -1.34
C ARG A 349 -7.17 -16.28 -0.47
N ARG A 350 -8.45 -16.56 -0.73
CA ARG A 350 -9.24 -17.59 -0.02
C ARG A 350 -9.10 -18.96 -0.66
N ALA A 351 -9.17 -19.02 -2.00
CA ALA A 351 -9.27 -20.29 -2.72
C ALA A 351 -8.55 -20.27 -4.07
N LEU A 352 -8.16 -21.46 -4.54
CA LEU A 352 -7.64 -21.68 -5.88
C LEU A 352 -8.76 -21.63 -6.92
N GLY A 353 -8.42 -21.30 -8.17
CA GLY A 353 -9.32 -21.40 -9.32
C GLY A 353 -10.42 -20.33 -9.42
N MET A 354 -10.62 -19.51 -8.39
CA MET A 354 -11.61 -18.42 -8.42
C MET A 354 -11.09 -17.14 -9.08
N ALA A 355 -9.80 -16.86 -8.93
CA ALA A 355 -9.16 -15.69 -9.51
C ALA A 355 -8.54 -16.01 -10.88
N SER A 356 -8.42 -14.98 -11.74
CA SER A 356 -7.80 -15.08 -13.07
C SER A 356 -6.26 -15.03 -13.05
N MET A 357 -5.64 -15.29 -11.90
CA MET A 357 -4.19 -15.26 -11.68
C MET A 357 -3.76 -16.36 -10.71
N PRO A 358 -2.52 -16.88 -10.82
CA PRO A 358 -2.00 -17.90 -9.90
C PRO A 358 -1.76 -17.35 -8.49
N GLY A 359 -1.53 -18.26 -7.54
CA GLY A 359 -1.21 -17.97 -6.13
C GLY A 359 -1.80 -18.98 -5.18
N SER A 360 -1.18 -19.15 -4.02
CA SER A 360 -1.63 -20.07 -2.98
C SER A 360 -2.74 -19.45 -2.09
N PRO A 361 -3.65 -20.23 -1.51
CA PRO A 361 -4.50 -19.74 -0.42
C PRO A 361 -3.65 -19.15 0.71
N GLY A 362 -4.07 -18.00 1.25
CA GLY A 362 -3.30 -17.25 2.23
C GLY A 362 -2.26 -16.30 1.62
N SER A 363 -1.98 -16.37 0.31
CA SER A 363 -1.19 -15.32 -0.34
C SER A 363 -1.93 -13.98 -0.28
N TYR A 364 -1.18 -12.88 -0.08
CA TYR A 364 -1.76 -11.55 0.03
C TYR A 364 -1.05 -10.55 -0.88
N HIS A 365 -1.77 -9.51 -1.26
CA HIS A 365 -1.27 -8.54 -2.21
C HIS A 365 -1.97 -7.19 -2.05
N TRP A 366 -1.37 -6.17 -2.63
CA TRP A 366 -2.01 -4.91 -2.93
C TRP A 366 -1.23 -4.17 -4.03
N GLY A 367 -1.68 -2.94 -4.36
CA GLY A 367 -0.99 -2.15 -5.37
C GLY A 367 -1.35 -0.67 -5.32
N GLY A 368 -0.51 0.15 -5.95
CA GLY A 368 -0.65 1.59 -6.06
C GLY A 368 -1.46 2.01 -7.30
N ARG A 369 -2.10 3.16 -7.21
CA ARG A 369 -2.90 3.73 -8.30
C ARG A 369 -2.07 4.06 -9.56
N ALA A 370 -0.76 4.34 -9.40
CA ALA A 370 0.15 4.59 -10.50
C ALA A 370 0.73 3.34 -11.15
N GLY A 371 0.40 2.13 -10.64
CA GLY A 371 0.80 0.87 -11.25
C GLY A 371 1.67 -0.02 -10.38
N THR A 372 2.34 0.52 -9.36
CA THR A 372 3.14 -0.29 -8.43
C THR A 372 2.31 -1.43 -7.83
N THR A 373 2.93 -2.59 -7.63
CA THR A 373 2.25 -3.77 -7.07
C THR A 373 3.22 -4.67 -6.35
N PHE A 374 2.70 -5.40 -5.37
CA PHE A 374 3.40 -6.50 -4.72
C PHE A 374 2.45 -7.66 -4.45
N PHE A 375 3.02 -8.83 -4.26
CA PHE A 375 2.35 -9.94 -3.60
C PHE A 375 3.35 -10.72 -2.74
N VAL A 376 2.84 -11.36 -1.71
CA VAL A 376 3.55 -12.27 -0.82
C VAL A 376 2.81 -13.59 -0.82
N ASP A 377 3.52 -14.68 -1.00
CA ASP A 377 3.00 -16.04 -0.91
C ASP A 377 3.79 -16.82 0.14
N PRO A 378 3.27 -16.90 1.38
CA PRO A 378 3.96 -17.62 2.45
C PRO A 378 4.12 -19.12 2.19
N ALA A 379 3.24 -19.73 1.37
CA ALA A 379 3.35 -21.15 1.03
C ALA A 379 4.54 -21.44 0.11
N GLU A 380 4.93 -20.47 -0.71
CA GLU A 380 6.08 -20.53 -1.61
C GLU A 380 7.33 -19.88 -1.02
N ASP A 381 7.25 -19.34 0.22
CA ASP A 381 8.30 -18.52 0.83
C ASP A 381 8.81 -17.44 -0.13
N LEU A 382 7.85 -16.70 -0.74
CA LEU A 382 8.06 -15.83 -1.89
C LEU A 382 7.42 -14.46 -1.67
N PHE A 383 8.10 -13.40 -2.09
CA PHE A 383 7.43 -12.16 -2.48
C PHE A 383 7.95 -11.64 -3.82
N ALA A 384 7.12 -10.85 -4.48
CA ALA A 384 7.52 -10.14 -5.69
C ALA A 384 6.95 -8.72 -5.73
N ILE A 385 7.72 -7.79 -6.32
CA ILE A 385 7.39 -6.37 -6.45
C ILE A 385 7.61 -5.95 -7.89
N LEU A 386 6.67 -5.21 -8.43
CA LEU A 386 6.84 -4.47 -9.67
C LEU A 386 6.58 -2.99 -9.41
N MET A 387 7.62 -2.17 -9.50
CA MET A 387 7.54 -0.72 -9.41
C MET A 387 7.50 -0.12 -10.80
N LEU A 388 6.44 0.62 -11.11
CA LEU A 388 6.27 1.32 -12.38
C LEU A 388 5.34 2.54 -12.19
N GLN A 389 5.32 3.45 -13.18
CA GLN A 389 4.39 4.58 -13.22
C GLN A 389 3.61 4.53 -14.54
N ALA A 390 2.68 3.57 -14.65
CA ALA A 390 1.77 3.38 -15.79
C ALA A 390 0.33 3.24 -15.27
N PRO A 391 -0.29 4.36 -14.81
CA PRO A 391 -1.53 4.32 -14.06
C PRO A 391 -2.71 3.71 -14.80
N ASN A 392 -2.80 3.95 -16.13
CA ASN A 392 -3.90 3.45 -16.93
C ASN A 392 -3.74 1.97 -17.30
N GLN A 393 -2.51 1.46 -17.40
CA GLN A 393 -2.20 0.06 -17.73
C GLN A 393 -1.94 -0.81 -16.48
N ARG A 394 -2.17 -0.28 -15.25
CA ARG A 394 -1.80 -0.93 -13.99
C ARG A 394 -2.36 -2.35 -13.84
N GLU A 395 -3.60 -2.61 -14.23
CA GLU A 395 -4.22 -3.93 -14.08
C GLU A 395 -3.58 -4.95 -15.01
N HIS A 396 -3.25 -4.55 -16.24
CA HIS A 396 -2.54 -5.39 -17.20
C HIS A 396 -1.19 -5.85 -16.65
N TYR A 397 -0.37 -4.90 -16.16
CA TYR A 397 0.98 -5.23 -15.65
C TYR A 397 0.95 -6.01 -14.34
N ARG A 398 -0.04 -5.80 -13.48
CA ARG A 398 -0.22 -6.59 -12.25
C ARG A 398 -0.46 -8.06 -12.56
N LEU A 399 -1.39 -8.34 -13.47
CA LEU A 399 -1.72 -9.71 -13.90
C LEU A 399 -0.55 -10.34 -14.64
N LEU A 400 0.02 -9.64 -15.62
CA LEU A 400 1.15 -10.11 -16.43
C LEU A 400 2.35 -10.48 -15.55
N PHE A 401 2.75 -9.57 -14.65
CA PHE A 401 3.88 -9.79 -13.76
C PHE A 401 3.67 -11.00 -12.84
N ARG A 402 2.50 -11.09 -12.20
CA ARG A 402 2.18 -12.21 -11.32
C ARG A 402 2.21 -13.55 -12.07
N ASN A 403 1.61 -13.61 -13.26
CA ASN A 403 1.63 -14.80 -14.10
C ASN A 403 3.06 -15.24 -14.45
N LEU A 404 3.91 -14.28 -14.82
CA LEU A 404 5.30 -14.56 -15.20
C LEU A 404 6.17 -15.01 -14.01
N VAL A 405 5.95 -14.45 -12.81
CA VAL A 405 6.64 -14.87 -11.59
C VAL A 405 6.29 -16.32 -11.24
N TYR A 406 4.99 -16.65 -11.17
CA TYR A 406 4.58 -18.02 -10.86
C TYR A 406 4.98 -19.02 -11.96
N ALA A 407 5.00 -18.59 -13.23
CA ALA A 407 5.51 -19.43 -14.31
C ALA A 407 7.01 -19.73 -14.19
N ALA A 408 7.76 -18.92 -13.44
CA ALA A 408 9.19 -19.11 -13.22
C ALA A 408 9.51 -19.97 -11.98
N LEU A 409 8.52 -20.32 -11.15
CA LEU A 409 8.74 -21.28 -10.08
C LEU A 409 8.99 -22.67 -10.67
N ASP A 410 10.01 -23.32 -10.16
CA ASP A 410 10.44 -24.67 -10.52
C ASP A 410 10.51 -25.46 -9.21
N ASP A 411 9.86 -26.59 -9.11
CA ASP A 411 9.77 -27.39 -7.89
C ASP A 411 11.02 -28.27 -7.69
#